data_b0a8a1233beeeb04b75dd88f81cdc5e7
#
_entry.id   b0a8a1233beeeb04b75dd88f81cdc5e7
#
_cell.length_a   1.000
_cell.length_b   1.000
_cell.length_c   1.000
_cell.angle_alpha   90.00
_cell.angle_beta   90.00
_cell.angle_gamma   90.00
#
_symmetry.space_group_name_H-M   'P 1'
#
loop_
_entity.id
_entity.type
_entity.pdbx_description
1 polymer ?
#
loop_
_entity_poly.entity_id
_entity_poly.type
_entity_poly.pdbx_seq_one_letter_code
_entity_poly.pdbx_strand_id
1 'polypeptide(L)'
;MTATGKSTEELLTPYSYTLPVSSLKEYEKWFKEAREIRRKSADWDFINKQPEPIRSALIVLVETGDLKLACKLADLKLGDFNEIRLKAKIPIVL
;
A
#
# COMPACT_ATOMS: atom_id res chain seq x y z
N MET A 1 36.52 7.77 3.75
CA MET A 1 36.02 7.94 3.62
C MET A 1 35.47 7.63 3.78
N THR A 2 35.69 7.46 4.17
CA THR A 2 35.03 7.44 4.08
C THR A 2 34.30 7.36 4.23
N ALA A 3 34.66 7.47 4.37
CA ALA A 3 33.93 7.75 4.20
C ALA A 3 33.32 7.64 4.42
N THR A 4 33.58 7.61 4.59
CA THR A 4 32.87 7.85 4.50
C THR A 4 32.26 7.94 4.52
N GLY A 5 32.56 8.04 4.52
CA GLY A 5 32.04 8.44 4.12
C GLY A 5 31.42 8.55 4.13
N LYS A 6 31.37 8.78 3.83
CA LYS A 6 30.68 9.20 3.54
C LYS A 6 30.43 9.12 2.87
N SER A 7 30.61 8.90 2.65
CA SER A 7 30.13 9.01 1.94
C SER A 7 29.56 9.09 1.30
N THR A 8 29.65 9.08 0.81
CA THR A 8 28.92 9.26 0.35
C THR A 8 28.14 9.10 0.49
N GLU A 9 28.25 9.06 0.86
CA GLU A 9 27.55 9.02 1.31
C GLU A 9 27.18 9.47 1.85
N GLU A 10 27.57 9.72 1.81
CA GLU A 10 26.87 10.36 2.25
C GLU A 10 26.50 11.21 1.80
N LEU A 11 26.86 11.34 1.12
CA LEU A 11 26.18 12.03 0.69
C LEU A 11 25.29 12.09 0.14
N LEU A 12 25.61 11.75 -0.17
CA LEU A 12 24.26 11.52 -0.45
C LEU A 12 23.46 12.46 0.27
N THR A 13 22.28 12.35 0.13
CA THR A 13 21.45 13.19 0.91
C THR A 13 21.38 12.69 2.31
N PRO A 14 21.02 13.50 3.26
CA PRO A 14 20.82 12.99 4.60
C PRO A 14 19.70 11.97 4.67
N TYR A 15 18.89 11.87 3.62
CA TYR A 15 17.78 10.92 3.60
C TYR A 15 18.15 9.58 3.06
N SER A 16 19.38 9.40 2.69
CA SER A 16 19.82 8.12 2.17
C SER A 16 20.36 7.22 3.25
N TYR A 17 20.29 7.62 4.49
CA TYR A 17 20.77 6.78 5.56
C TYR A 17 19.87 5.58 5.78
N THR A 18 20.44 4.54 6.38
CA THR A 18 19.72 3.31 6.68
C THR A 18 18.88 3.49 7.95
N LEU A 19 17.67 3.00 7.94
CA LEU A 19 16.83 3.06 9.11
C LEU A 19 17.34 2.07 10.18
N PRO A 20 17.20 2.42 11.45
CA PRO A 20 17.52 1.46 12.52
C PRO A 20 16.63 0.23 12.44
N VAL A 21 17.13 -0.90 12.91
CA VAL A 21 16.38 -2.15 12.86
C VAL A 21 15.06 -2.04 13.61
N SER A 22 15.05 -1.35 14.74
CA SER A 22 13.82 -1.15 15.50
C SER A 22 12.77 -0.38 14.71
N SER A 23 13.19 0.64 13.94
CA SER A 23 12.27 1.40 13.10
C SER A 23 11.71 0.56 11.98
N LEU A 24 12.53 -0.34 11.40
CA LEU A 24 12.06 -1.24 10.36
C LEU A 24 11.01 -2.21 10.89
N LYS A 25 11.21 -2.73 12.10
CA LYS A 25 10.25 -3.64 12.72
C LYS A 25 8.94 -2.92 13.01
N GLU A 26 9.02 -1.67 13.47
CA GLU A 26 7.82 -0.88 13.72
C GLU A 26 7.06 -0.62 12.43
N TYR A 27 7.79 -0.36 11.35
CA TYR A 27 7.20 -0.11 10.04
C TYR A 27 6.50 -1.36 9.53
N GLU A 28 7.13 -2.53 9.66
CA GLU A 28 6.52 -3.79 9.27
C GLU A 28 5.26 -4.08 10.07
N LYS A 29 5.30 -3.82 11.36
CA LYS A 29 4.14 -3.99 12.22
C LYS A 29 3.00 -3.09 11.77
N TRP A 30 3.32 -1.83 11.46
CA TRP A 30 2.31 -0.88 10.99
C TRP A 30 1.67 -1.38 9.68
N PHE A 31 2.46 -1.89 8.75
CA PHE A 31 1.93 -2.45 7.51
C PHE A 31 0.98 -3.60 7.75
N LYS A 32 1.33 -4.49 8.67
CA LYS A 32 0.47 -5.63 8.99
C LYS A 32 -0.83 -5.17 9.62
N GLU A 33 -0.77 -4.20 10.50
CA GLU A 33 -1.96 -3.66 11.15
C GLU A 33 -2.88 -2.97 10.14
N ALA A 34 -2.30 -2.19 9.25
CA ALA A 34 -3.07 -1.52 8.21
C ALA A 34 -3.77 -2.52 7.30
N ARG A 35 -3.07 -3.59 6.92
CA ARG A 35 -3.65 -4.64 6.10
C ARG A 35 -4.80 -5.34 6.81
N GLU A 36 -4.64 -5.62 8.10
CA GLU A 36 -5.71 -6.24 8.89
C GLU A 36 -6.94 -5.36 8.95
N ILE A 37 -6.74 -4.05 9.13
CA ILE A 37 -7.85 -3.11 9.14
C ILE A 37 -8.60 -3.17 7.82
N ARG A 38 -7.88 -3.17 6.69
CA ARG A 38 -8.51 -3.24 5.38
C ARG A 38 -9.26 -4.56 5.19
N ARG A 39 -8.66 -5.68 5.61
CA ARG A 39 -9.29 -6.99 5.48
C ARG A 39 -10.59 -7.08 6.28
N LYS A 40 -10.60 -6.54 7.49
CA LYS A 40 -11.76 -6.60 8.36
C LYS A 40 -12.86 -5.65 7.91
N SER A 41 -12.49 -4.51 7.36
CA SER A 41 -13.45 -3.49 6.94
C SER A 41 -14.07 -3.79 5.59
N ALA A 42 -13.37 -4.53 4.73
CA ALA A 42 -13.80 -4.76 3.36
C ALA A 42 -15.08 -5.59 3.30
N ASP A 43 -15.93 -5.24 2.34
CA ASP A 43 -17.14 -6.01 2.05
C ASP A 43 -16.78 -7.10 1.05
N TRP A 44 -16.43 -8.27 1.57
CA TRP A 44 -15.96 -9.38 0.77
C TRP A 44 -17.03 -9.95 -0.16
N ASP A 45 -18.31 -9.86 0.23
CA ASP A 45 -19.39 -10.28 -0.66
C ASP A 45 -19.43 -9.40 -1.90
N PHE A 46 -19.31 -8.08 -1.71
CA PHE A 46 -19.26 -7.15 -2.83
C PHE A 46 -18.05 -7.43 -3.72
N ILE A 47 -16.87 -7.59 -3.10
CA ILE A 47 -15.64 -7.84 -3.85
C ILE A 47 -15.74 -9.10 -4.68
N ASN A 48 -16.25 -10.18 -4.08
CA ASN A 48 -16.33 -11.46 -4.76
C ASN A 48 -17.32 -11.49 -5.91
N LYS A 49 -18.27 -10.55 -5.91
CA LYS A 49 -19.26 -10.45 -6.99
C LYS A 49 -18.76 -9.62 -8.17
N GLN A 50 -17.64 -8.93 -8.02
CA GLN A 50 -17.13 -8.08 -9.09
C GLN A 50 -16.49 -8.92 -10.20
N PRO A 51 -16.63 -8.49 -11.47
CA PRO A 51 -15.96 -9.16 -12.57
C PRO A 51 -14.47 -8.85 -12.54
N GLU A 52 -13.67 -9.71 -13.20
CA GLU A 52 -12.27 -9.40 -13.39
C GLU A 52 -12.13 -8.33 -14.48
N PRO A 53 -11.12 -7.47 -14.41
CA PRO A 53 -10.03 -7.45 -13.43
C PRO A 53 -10.33 -6.65 -12.15
N ILE A 54 -11.54 -6.18 -11.99
CA ILE A 54 -11.92 -5.34 -10.85
C ILE A 54 -11.76 -6.10 -9.53
N ARG A 55 -12.22 -7.35 -9.51
CA ARG A 55 -12.12 -8.15 -8.29
C ARG A 55 -10.67 -8.31 -7.84
N SER A 56 -9.79 -8.69 -8.76
CA SER A 56 -8.36 -8.85 -8.43
C SER A 56 -7.75 -7.54 -7.97
N ALA A 57 -8.13 -6.43 -8.60
CA ALA A 57 -7.63 -5.12 -8.22
C ALA A 57 -8.06 -4.74 -6.81
N LEU A 58 -9.31 -5.04 -6.44
CA LEU A 58 -9.79 -4.78 -5.09
C LEU A 58 -9.04 -5.63 -4.06
N ILE A 59 -8.77 -6.89 -4.38
CA ILE A 59 -8.01 -7.77 -3.50
C ILE A 59 -6.60 -7.23 -3.31
N VAL A 60 -5.95 -6.80 -4.39
CA VAL A 60 -4.62 -6.20 -4.30
C VAL A 60 -4.64 -4.95 -3.44
N LEU A 61 -5.69 -4.13 -3.57
CA LEU A 61 -5.82 -2.94 -2.75
C LEU A 61 -5.92 -3.29 -1.26
N VAL A 62 -6.69 -4.32 -0.92
CA VAL A 62 -6.79 -4.77 0.47
C VAL A 62 -5.41 -5.23 0.97
N GLU A 63 -4.69 -5.99 0.16
CA GLU A 63 -3.41 -6.58 0.58
C GLU A 63 -2.29 -5.55 0.66
N THR A 64 -2.23 -4.62 -0.27
CA THR A 64 -1.09 -3.70 -0.38
C THR A 64 -1.39 -2.27 0.05
N GLY A 65 -2.65 -1.84 -0.04
CA GLY A 65 -3.02 -0.46 0.19
C GLY A 65 -2.59 0.48 -0.93
N ASP A 66 -2.13 -0.06 -2.05
CA ASP A 66 -1.62 0.73 -3.17
C ASP A 66 -2.75 1.02 -4.16
N LEU A 67 -3.36 2.18 -4.02
CA LEU A 67 -4.49 2.57 -4.84
C LEU A 67 -4.09 2.74 -6.31
N LYS A 68 -2.91 3.30 -6.58
CA LYS A 68 -2.45 3.48 -7.95
C LYS A 68 -2.27 2.15 -8.66
N LEU A 69 -1.66 1.20 -7.99
CA LEU A 69 -1.47 -0.12 -8.55
C LEU A 69 -2.81 -0.78 -8.84
N ALA A 70 -3.74 -0.70 -7.90
CA ALA A 70 -5.05 -1.28 -8.07
C ALA A 70 -5.80 -0.67 -9.26
N CYS A 71 -5.72 0.65 -9.42
CA CYS A 71 -6.33 1.33 -10.57
C CYS A 71 -5.77 0.81 -11.89
N LYS A 72 -4.46 0.63 -11.95
CA LYS A 72 -3.82 0.11 -13.16
C LYS A 72 -4.27 -1.30 -13.47
N LEU A 73 -4.38 -2.14 -12.44
CA LEU A 73 -4.84 -3.51 -12.64
C LEU A 73 -6.29 -3.57 -13.10
N ALA A 74 -7.14 -2.68 -12.59
CA ALA A 74 -8.53 -2.61 -12.99
C ALA A 74 -8.73 -1.94 -14.33
N ASP A 75 -7.71 -1.25 -14.83
CA ASP A 75 -7.78 -0.48 -16.06
C ASP A 75 -8.87 0.59 -15.97
N LEU A 76 -8.93 1.28 -14.84
CA LEU A 76 -9.91 2.32 -14.57
C LEU A 76 -9.21 3.60 -14.15
N LYS A 77 -9.91 4.71 -14.36
CA LYS A 77 -9.46 5.99 -13.85
C LYS A 77 -9.61 6.00 -12.33
N LEU A 78 -8.77 6.80 -11.68
CA LEU A 78 -8.75 6.87 -10.22
C LEU A 78 -10.14 7.18 -9.63
N GLY A 79 -10.85 8.14 -10.20
CA GLY A 79 -12.17 8.51 -9.70
C GLY A 79 -13.17 7.36 -9.78
N ASP A 80 -13.17 6.66 -10.92
CA ASP A 80 -14.07 5.54 -11.13
C ASP A 80 -13.76 4.39 -10.18
N PHE A 81 -12.47 4.06 -10.07
CA PHE A 81 -12.07 2.98 -9.17
C PHE A 81 -12.32 3.34 -7.71
N ASN A 82 -12.13 4.61 -7.36
CA ASN A 82 -12.36 5.06 -5.99
C ASN A 82 -13.82 4.89 -5.56
N GLU A 83 -14.76 5.09 -6.47
CA GLU A 83 -16.17 4.84 -6.17
C GLU A 83 -16.40 3.36 -5.87
N ILE A 84 -15.78 2.49 -6.64
CA ILE A 84 -15.89 1.05 -6.41
C ILE A 84 -15.26 0.68 -5.07
N ARG A 85 -14.11 1.28 -4.76
CA ARG A 85 -13.43 1.08 -3.48
C ARG A 85 -14.35 1.44 -2.31
N LEU A 86 -15.05 2.56 -2.42
CA LEU A 86 -15.96 3.00 -1.36
C LEU A 86 -17.11 2.00 -1.18
N LYS A 87 -17.64 1.47 -2.26
CA LYS A 87 -18.67 0.45 -2.19
C LYS A 87 -18.16 -0.84 -1.58
N ALA A 88 -16.90 -1.15 -1.82
CA ALA A 88 -16.25 -2.32 -1.24
C ALA A 88 -15.85 -2.10 0.22
N LYS A 89 -16.03 -0.88 0.74
CA LYS A 89 -15.72 -0.52 2.12
C LYS A 89 -14.26 -0.75 2.49
N ILE A 90 -13.38 -0.53 1.52
CA ILE A 90 -11.95 -0.65 1.75
C ILE A 90 -11.41 0.72 2.17
N PRO A 91 -10.97 0.87 3.43
CA PRO A 91 -10.47 2.17 3.89
C PRO A 91 -9.07 2.43 3.37
N ILE A 92 -8.70 3.70 3.29
CA ILE A 92 -7.31 4.09 3.06
C ILE A 92 -6.71 4.34 4.43
N VAL A 93 -5.73 3.51 4.78
CA VAL A 93 -5.07 3.61 6.09
C VAL A 93 -3.71 4.24 5.86
N LEU A 94 -3.53 5.41 6.43
CA LEU A 94 -2.28 6.18 6.30
C LEU A 94 -1.40 6.06 7.51
#